data_b373c9d414a1e430dbc562e3ea0d538a
#
_entry.id   b373c9d414a1e430dbc562e3ea0d538a
#
_cell.length_a   1.000
_cell.length_b   1.000
_cell.length_c   1.000
_cell.angle_alpha   90.00
_cell.angle_beta   90.00
_cell.angle_gamma   90.00
#
_symmetry.space_group_name_H-M   'P 1'
#
loop_
_entity.id
_entity.type
_entity.pdbx_description
1 polymer ?
#
loop_
_entity_poly.entity_id
_entity_poly.type
_entity_poly.pdbx_seq_one_letter_code
_entity_poly.pdbx_strand_id
1 'polypeptide(L)'
;MSEEAKPWSMARVITASSAGTAFEWYDFFIFGSLTPVIAKIFLAGLDPTSALIAALALFAVGFAFRPLGAIIFGAMGDRVGRKATFLTTVSLMGGATFAIGLLPTYATAGIIAPILLVFLRICQGTALGGEYGGAAIYVAEHAANNKRGEATGWIQSSASIGLLAALLVIVATRTALGEEAFNAWGWRIPFLASSILLVISLWMRIKLSESPTFAKLRDEGGTSKAPLREAFARRDSLKQVLIAFFAIMCAQGAVWYFTFFYLQVFLEKSLGLPAATKDMLLIAMTLVSAPLYVFFGWLSDRVGRKPVMLGGMLLALALYFPGSHLIASSVNPALVAAQAASPVVVVTDPATCTVQFDPTGTRRFESACDIAKSLLVARGISYAEATSPDGTTAIRVGSGTLAVPGGEALDDPGLKALKTATGDQLKTQLVTAGYPASADPEAVHYPTLLLVLFGFVVAATALYGPQAAALVEMFPTKIRYTAMSLPYHVGTGWVGGFLPVTSFAIVAITGDIYAGLWYAVGFTALSAVVTILFLKETRGKPLEEC
;
A
#
# COMPACT_ATOMS: atom_id res chain seq x y z
N MET A 1 19.15 -15.23 -44.34
CA MET A 1 20.15 -14.83 -43.34
C MET A 1 19.44 -13.88 -42.40
N SER A 2 18.92 -14.39 -41.27
CA SER A 2 18.35 -13.57 -40.22
C SER A 2 19.53 -12.92 -39.49
N GLU A 3 19.60 -11.58 -39.48
CA GLU A 3 20.48 -10.85 -38.57
C GLU A 3 20.15 -11.31 -37.15
N GLU A 4 21.04 -12.08 -36.55
CA GLU A 4 20.99 -12.37 -35.12
C GLU A 4 21.11 -11.04 -34.39
N ALA A 5 19.99 -10.55 -33.90
CA ALA A 5 19.92 -9.32 -33.12
C ALA A 5 20.89 -9.46 -31.91
N LYS A 6 21.92 -8.63 -31.91
CA LYS A 6 22.94 -8.60 -30.84
C LYS A 6 22.26 -8.56 -29.48
N PRO A 7 22.57 -9.47 -28.55
CA PRO A 7 21.88 -9.50 -27.25
C PRO A 7 22.03 -8.16 -26.54
N TRP A 8 20.93 -7.70 -25.94
CA TRP A 8 20.90 -6.44 -25.21
C TRP A 8 21.87 -6.48 -24.03
N SER A 9 22.59 -5.38 -23.79
CA SER A 9 23.40 -5.28 -22.58
C SER A 9 22.51 -5.32 -21.33
N MET A 10 22.98 -5.90 -20.25
CA MET A 10 22.25 -5.99 -18.98
C MET A 10 21.72 -4.63 -18.51
N ALA A 11 22.50 -3.57 -18.68
CA ALA A 11 22.07 -2.20 -18.38
C ALA A 11 20.82 -1.77 -19.16
N ARG A 12 20.73 -2.11 -20.44
CA ARG A 12 19.54 -1.81 -21.26
C ARG A 12 18.31 -2.63 -20.81
N VAL A 13 18.51 -3.91 -20.45
CA VAL A 13 17.45 -4.77 -19.91
C VAL A 13 16.90 -4.18 -18.62
N ILE A 14 17.77 -3.84 -17.67
CA ILE A 14 17.38 -3.22 -16.40
C ILE A 14 16.65 -1.91 -16.64
N THR A 15 17.23 -0.99 -17.45
CA THR A 15 16.64 0.34 -17.68
C THR A 15 15.25 0.23 -18.33
N ALA A 16 15.10 -0.58 -19.38
CA ALA A 16 13.82 -0.72 -20.06
C ALA A 16 12.74 -1.37 -19.16
N SER A 17 13.12 -2.38 -18.37
CA SER A 17 12.18 -3.03 -17.45
C SER A 17 11.84 -2.12 -16.28
N SER A 18 12.81 -1.49 -15.63
CA SER A 18 12.59 -0.60 -14.48
C SER A 18 11.84 0.67 -14.86
N ALA A 19 12.15 1.30 -16.00
CA ALA A 19 11.42 2.47 -16.47
C ALA A 19 9.95 2.14 -16.76
N GLY A 20 9.70 1.01 -17.42
CA GLY A 20 8.34 0.57 -17.67
C GLY A 20 7.57 0.31 -16.38
N THR A 21 8.16 -0.39 -15.42
CA THR A 21 7.53 -0.63 -14.12
C THR A 21 7.35 0.67 -13.33
N ALA A 22 8.26 1.66 -13.45
CA ALA A 22 8.08 2.96 -12.83
C ALA A 22 6.86 3.71 -13.41
N PHE A 23 6.59 3.59 -14.71
CA PHE A 23 5.40 4.19 -15.33
C PHE A 23 4.10 3.56 -14.82
N GLU A 24 4.10 2.27 -14.56
CA GLU A 24 2.95 1.57 -13.97
C GLU A 24 2.69 1.96 -12.51
N TRP A 25 3.76 2.11 -11.73
CA TRP A 25 3.65 2.65 -10.39
C TRP A 25 3.17 4.11 -10.40
N TYR A 26 3.61 4.93 -11.37
CA TYR A 26 3.06 6.26 -11.60
C TYR A 26 1.55 6.21 -11.80
N ASP A 27 1.08 5.39 -12.74
CA ASP A 27 -0.33 5.24 -13.06
C ASP A 27 -1.17 4.81 -11.85
N PHE A 28 -0.62 3.96 -11.01
CA PHE A 28 -1.29 3.48 -9.81
C PHE A 28 -1.31 4.54 -8.70
N PHE A 29 -0.20 5.23 -8.47
CA PHE A 29 -0.08 6.20 -7.37
C PHE A 29 -0.78 7.53 -7.64
N ILE A 30 -1.01 7.93 -8.88
CA ILE A 30 -1.83 9.12 -9.20
C ILE A 30 -3.18 9.02 -8.50
N PHE A 31 -3.85 7.89 -8.62
CA PHE A 31 -5.17 7.70 -8.03
C PHE A 31 -5.12 7.83 -6.50
N GLY A 32 -4.16 7.16 -5.86
CA GLY A 32 -3.96 7.24 -4.42
C GLY A 32 -3.71 8.67 -3.94
N SER A 33 -2.84 9.40 -4.63
CA SER A 33 -2.49 10.79 -4.30
C SER A 33 -3.64 11.78 -4.54
N LEU A 34 -4.53 11.48 -5.48
CA LEU A 34 -5.69 12.32 -5.82
C LEU A 34 -6.99 11.85 -5.15
N THR A 35 -6.95 10.88 -4.24
CA THR A 35 -8.15 10.34 -3.55
C THR A 35 -9.09 11.43 -3.01
N PRO A 36 -8.64 12.50 -2.32
CA PRO A 36 -9.52 13.55 -1.83
C PRO A 36 -10.22 14.33 -2.97
N VAL A 37 -9.54 14.53 -4.10
CA VAL A 37 -10.09 15.20 -5.29
C VAL A 37 -11.12 14.29 -5.97
N ILE A 38 -10.80 13.02 -6.11
CA ILE A 38 -11.69 11.98 -6.67
C ILE A 38 -12.98 11.86 -5.84
N ALA A 39 -12.89 11.91 -4.52
CA ALA A 39 -14.05 11.91 -3.63
C ALA A 39 -15.01 13.07 -3.97
N LYS A 40 -14.50 14.29 -4.12
CA LYS A 40 -15.29 15.46 -4.45
C LYS A 40 -15.94 15.40 -5.83
N ILE A 41 -15.25 14.80 -6.80
CA ILE A 41 -15.65 14.86 -8.22
C ILE A 41 -16.58 13.71 -8.60
N PHE A 42 -16.30 12.50 -8.12
CA PHE A 42 -17.03 11.29 -8.52
C PHE A 42 -18.06 10.83 -7.49
N LEU A 43 -17.94 11.28 -6.23
CA LEU A 43 -18.77 10.84 -5.12
C LEU A 43 -19.50 12.02 -4.46
N ALA A 44 -19.74 13.10 -5.22
CA ALA A 44 -20.37 14.33 -4.74
C ALA A 44 -21.81 14.13 -4.21
N GLY A 45 -22.45 12.99 -4.50
CA GLY A 45 -23.77 12.63 -3.93
C GLY A 45 -23.71 12.11 -2.50
N LEU A 46 -22.51 11.88 -1.94
CA LEU A 46 -22.29 11.44 -0.58
C LEU A 46 -21.85 12.60 0.31
N ASP A 47 -22.05 12.45 1.62
CA ASP A 47 -21.42 13.40 2.56
C ASP A 47 -19.88 13.32 2.47
N PRO A 48 -19.13 14.38 2.86
CA PRO A 48 -17.69 14.42 2.65
C PRO A 48 -16.89 13.27 3.27
N THR A 49 -17.33 12.75 4.41
CA THR A 49 -16.66 11.64 5.10
C THR A 49 -16.90 10.33 4.38
N SER A 50 -18.17 10.03 4.04
CA SER A 50 -18.54 8.86 3.25
C SER A 50 -17.91 8.88 1.87
N ALA A 51 -17.84 10.05 1.22
CA ALA A 51 -17.19 10.22 -0.08
C ALA A 51 -15.68 9.89 -0.01
N LEU A 52 -14.99 10.32 1.05
CA LEU A 52 -13.58 10.00 1.25
C LEU A 52 -13.37 8.49 1.50
N ILE A 53 -14.20 7.89 2.37
CA ILE A 53 -14.14 6.46 2.66
C ILE A 53 -14.40 5.64 1.39
N ALA A 54 -15.42 6.01 0.60
CA ALA A 54 -15.73 5.35 -0.66
C ALA A 54 -14.59 5.52 -1.70
N ALA A 55 -13.92 6.68 -1.74
CA ALA A 55 -12.77 6.88 -2.61
C ALA A 55 -11.56 6.03 -2.19
N LEU A 56 -11.33 5.86 -0.88
CA LEU A 56 -10.33 4.94 -0.35
C LEU A 56 -10.70 3.48 -0.66
N ALA A 57 -11.98 3.11 -0.59
CA ALA A 57 -12.47 1.80 -1.01
C ALA A 57 -12.23 1.57 -2.51
N LEU A 58 -12.43 2.58 -3.36
CA LEU A 58 -12.09 2.52 -4.79
C LEU A 58 -10.60 2.30 -5.03
N PHE A 59 -9.74 2.88 -4.19
CA PHE A 59 -8.31 2.56 -4.23
C PHE A 59 -8.06 1.09 -3.88
N ALA A 60 -8.72 0.57 -2.84
CA ALA A 60 -8.63 -0.82 -2.42
C ALA A 60 -9.17 -1.82 -3.48
N VAL A 61 -10.16 -1.43 -4.30
CA VAL A 61 -10.63 -2.25 -5.43
C VAL A 61 -9.48 -2.62 -6.37
N GLY A 62 -8.59 -1.67 -6.69
CA GLY A 62 -7.40 -1.96 -7.49
C GLY A 62 -6.52 -3.05 -6.88
N PHE A 63 -6.42 -3.13 -5.55
CA PHE A 63 -5.67 -4.21 -4.87
C PHE A 63 -6.43 -5.53 -4.86
N ALA A 64 -7.75 -5.49 -4.67
CA ALA A 64 -8.57 -6.69 -4.57
C ALA A 64 -8.53 -7.54 -5.85
N PHE A 65 -8.42 -6.91 -7.03
CA PHE A 65 -8.40 -7.58 -8.33
C PHE A 65 -7.00 -8.00 -8.82
N ARG A 66 -5.93 -7.64 -8.12
CA ARG A 66 -4.55 -8.08 -8.47
C ARG A 66 -4.39 -9.60 -8.52
N PRO A 67 -4.90 -10.42 -7.57
CA PRO A 67 -4.79 -11.87 -7.65
C PRO A 67 -5.46 -12.45 -8.89
N LEU A 68 -6.60 -11.88 -9.33
CA LEU A 68 -7.25 -12.28 -10.57
C LEU A 68 -6.34 -12.02 -11.79
N GLY A 69 -5.70 -10.86 -11.83
CA GLY A 69 -4.70 -10.53 -12.84
C GLY A 69 -3.51 -11.49 -12.82
N ALA A 70 -3.01 -11.83 -11.63
CA ALA A 70 -1.93 -12.79 -11.47
C ALA A 70 -2.27 -14.18 -12.03
N ILE A 71 -3.52 -14.63 -11.86
CA ILE A 71 -4.01 -15.90 -12.41
C ILE A 71 -4.08 -15.83 -13.95
N ILE A 72 -4.70 -14.79 -14.49
CA ILE A 72 -4.90 -14.64 -15.94
C ILE A 72 -3.55 -14.46 -16.65
N PHE A 73 -2.81 -13.43 -16.27
CA PHE A 73 -1.57 -13.07 -16.94
C PHE A 73 -0.39 -13.96 -16.55
N GLY A 74 -0.40 -14.56 -15.36
CA GLY A 74 0.56 -15.60 -14.99
C GLY A 74 0.47 -16.80 -15.93
N ALA A 75 -0.74 -17.32 -16.12
CA ALA A 75 -0.98 -18.42 -17.05
C ALA A 75 -0.67 -18.06 -18.52
N MET A 76 -0.94 -16.82 -18.93
CA MET A 76 -0.58 -16.30 -20.25
C MET A 76 0.94 -16.24 -20.43
N GLY A 77 1.68 -15.74 -19.43
CA GLY A 77 3.13 -15.62 -19.46
C GLY A 77 3.87 -16.96 -19.53
N ASP A 78 3.32 -18.01 -18.93
CA ASP A 78 3.91 -19.37 -18.98
C ASP A 78 3.50 -20.15 -20.26
N ARG A 79 2.45 -19.72 -20.97
CA ARG A 79 1.99 -20.35 -22.23
C ARG A 79 2.47 -19.63 -23.48
N VAL A 80 2.27 -18.32 -23.53
CA VAL A 80 2.46 -17.49 -24.73
C VAL A 80 3.83 -16.82 -24.74
N GLY A 81 4.35 -16.50 -23.54
CA GLY A 81 5.64 -15.85 -23.37
C GLY A 81 5.56 -14.56 -22.52
N ARG A 82 6.72 -14.17 -22.02
CA ARG A 82 6.85 -13.03 -21.09
C ARG A 82 6.58 -11.70 -21.80
N LYS A 83 7.12 -11.55 -23.02
CA LYS A 83 6.99 -10.33 -23.83
C LYS A 83 5.54 -10.02 -24.19
N ALA A 84 4.79 -10.99 -24.69
CA ALA A 84 3.38 -10.77 -25.10
C ALA A 84 2.50 -10.38 -23.91
N THR A 85 2.66 -11.07 -22.78
CA THR A 85 1.94 -10.78 -21.53
C THR A 85 2.25 -9.36 -21.05
N PHE A 86 3.52 -9.00 -21.05
CA PHE A 86 4.02 -7.70 -20.63
C PHE A 86 3.46 -6.54 -21.47
N LEU A 87 3.35 -6.70 -22.80
CA LEU A 87 2.74 -5.71 -23.67
C LEU A 87 1.24 -5.54 -23.42
N THR A 88 0.54 -6.66 -23.16
CA THR A 88 -0.90 -6.65 -22.89
C THR A 88 -1.22 -5.94 -21.58
N THR A 89 -0.48 -6.25 -20.50
CA THR A 89 -0.71 -5.66 -19.18
C THR A 89 -0.45 -4.16 -19.16
N VAL A 90 0.65 -3.71 -19.79
CA VAL A 90 0.96 -2.28 -19.92
C VAL A 90 -0.09 -1.52 -20.71
N SER A 91 -0.53 -2.08 -21.84
CA SER A 91 -1.58 -1.45 -22.65
C SER A 91 -2.90 -1.32 -21.89
N LEU A 92 -3.25 -2.34 -21.12
CA LEU A 92 -4.47 -2.31 -20.28
C LEU A 92 -4.34 -1.29 -19.14
N MET A 93 -3.18 -1.25 -18.46
CA MET A 93 -2.94 -0.34 -17.34
C MET A 93 -2.96 1.13 -17.80
N GLY A 94 -2.10 1.47 -18.74
CA GLY A 94 -1.97 2.85 -19.23
C GLY A 94 -3.24 3.33 -19.96
N GLY A 95 -3.90 2.44 -20.72
CA GLY A 95 -5.17 2.74 -21.37
C GLY A 95 -6.29 3.01 -20.36
N ALA A 96 -6.39 2.22 -19.28
CA ALA A 96 -7.35 2.46 -18.20
C ALA A 96 -7.05 3.76 -17.44
N THR A 97 -5.77 4.06 -17.17
CA THR A 97 -5.36 5.30 -16.49
C THR A 97 -5.70 6.52 -17.35
N PHE A 98 -5.36 6.49 -18.63
CA PHE A 98 -5.73 7.57 -19.57
C PHE A 98 -7.25 7.77 -19.64
N ALA A 99 -8.03 6.69 -19.71
CA ALA A 99 -9.48 6.75 -19.74
C ALA A 99 -10.08 7.37 -18.47
N ILE A 100 -9.48 7.20 -17.29
CA ILE A 100 -9.92 7.89 -16.06
C ILE A 100 -9.85 9.41 -16.26
N GLY A 101 -8.80 9.94 -16.90
CA GLY A 101 -8.68 11.37 -17.20
C GLY A 101 -9.77 11.92 -18.13
N LEU A 102 -10.41 11.06 -18.92
CA LEU A 102 -11.50 11.42 -19.83
C LEU A 102 -12.90 11.23 -19.24
N LEU A 103 -13.03 10.63 -18.05
CA LEU A 103 -14.34 10.36 -17.46
C LEU A 103 -15.15 11.64 -17.21
N PRO A 104 -16.48 11.57 -17.42
CA PRO A 104 -17.38 12.61 -16.96
C PRO A 104 -17.40 12.64 -15.42
N THR A 105 -17.74 13.80 -14.85
CA THR A 105 -17.89 13.96 -13.40
C THR A 105 -19.28 13.49 -12.94
N TYR A 106 -19.47 13.32 -11.62
CA TYR A 106 -20.80 13.05 -11.06
C TYR A 106 -21.83 14.14 -11.44
N ALA A 107 -21.40 15.39 -11.48
CA ALA A 107 -22.26 16.52 -11.87
C ALA A 107 -22.79 16.41 -13.31
N THR A 108 -22.07 15.74 -14.22
CA THR A 108 -22.45 15.63 -15.64
C THR A 108 -23.12 14.31 -15.98
N ALA A 109 -22.75 13.21 -15.35
CA ALA A 109 -23.21 11.85 -15.69
C ALA A 109 -23.85 11.09 -14.50
N GLY A 110 -24.01 11.75 -13.35
CA GLY A 110 -24.59 11.12 -12.16
C GLY A 110 -23.87 9.85 -11.77
N ILE A 111 -24.63 8.82 -11.40
CA ILE A 111 -24.11 7.53 -10.91
C ILE A 111 -23.27 6.75 -11.96
N ILE A 112 -23.39 7.08 -13.24
CA ILE A 112 -22.61 6.41 -14.30
C ILE A 112 -21.13 6.73 -14.13
N ALA A 113 -20.76 7.94 -13.68
CA ALA A 113 -19.38 8.33 -13.48
C ALA A 113 -18.61 7.43 -12.48
N PRO A 114 -19.09 7.21 -11.25
CA PRO A 114 -18.42 6.29 -10.32
C PRO A 114 -18.46 4.82 -10.80
N ILE A 115 -19.50 4.37 -11.49
CA ILE A 115 -19.55 3.00 -12.05
C ILE A 115 -18.42 2.81 -13.07
N LEU A 116 -18.24 3.74 -14.00
CA LEU A 116 -17.15 3.69 -14.98
C LEU A 116 -15.77 3.75 -14.28
N LEU A 117 -15.65 4.57 -13.24
CA LEU A 117 -14.43 4.66 -12.44
C LEU A 117 -14.11 3.32 -11.77
N VAL A 118 -15.09 2.64 -11.14
CA VAL A 118 -14.93 1.29 -10.56
C VAL A 118 -14.45 0.31 -11.64
N PHE A 119 -15.08 0.30 -12.79
CA PHE A 119 -14.71 -0.59 -13.91
C PHE A 119 -13.24 -0.37 -14.33
N LEU A 120 -12.82 0.89 -14.52
CA LEU A 120 -11.43 1.19 -14.88
C LEU A 120 -10.45 0.84 -13.75
N ARG A 121 -10.84 0.96 -12.49
CA ARG A 121 -10.04 0.49 -11.34
C ARG A 121 -9.86 -1.03 -11.33
N ILE A 122 -10.89 -1.78 -11.69
CA ILE A 122 -10.81 -3.23 -11.87
C ILE A 122 -9.82 -3.58 -12.99
N CYS A 123 -9.91 -2.89 -14.14
CA CYS A 123 -8.96 -3.05 -15.26
C CYS A 123 -7.51 -2.77 -14.81
N GLN A 124 -7.26 -1.65 -14.11
CA GLN A 124 -5.94 -1.32 -13.58
C GLN A 124 -5.42 -2.37 -12.60
N GLY A 125 -6.26 -2.80 -11.64
CA GLY A 125 -5.88 -3.82 -10.66
C GLY A 125 -5.54 -5.16 -11.33
N THR A 126 -6.36 -5.57 -12.30
CA THR A 126 -6.12 -6.80 -13.06
C THR A 126 -4.83 -6.72 -13.89
N ALA A 127 -4.58 -5.58 -14.57
CA ALA A 127 -3.35 -5.37 -15.34
C ALA A 127 -2.10 -5.47 -14.45
N LEU A 128 -2.10 -4.76 -13.31
CA LEU A 128 -0.99 -4.75 -12.36
C LEU A 128 -0.69 -6.14 -11.79
N GLY A 129 -1.72 -7.00 -11.71
CA GLY A 129 -1.57 -8.41 -11.30
C GLY A 129 -0.69 -9.25 -12.23
N GLY A 130 -0.54 -8.86 -13.50
CA GLY A 130 0.34 -9.53 -14.47
C GLY A 130 1.73 -8.92 -14.60
N GLU A 131 1.90 -7.68 -14.23
CA GLU A 131 3.07 -6.88 -14.62
C GLU A 131 4.33 -7.18 -13.83
N TYR A 132 4.25 -7.09 -12.51
CA TYR A 132 5.42 -7.24 -11.65
C TYR A 132 6.15 -8.56 -11.86
N GLY A 133 5.41 -9.67 -11.96
CA GLY A 133 5.99 -10.98 -12.21
C GLY A 133 6.80 -10.99 -13.52
N GLY A 134 6.25 -10.37 -14.58
CA GLY A 134 6.91 -10.27 -15.88
C GLY A 134 8.24 -9.52 -15.82
N ALA A 135 8.26 -8.33 -15.25
CA ALA A 135 9.45 -7.50 -15.14
C ALA A 135 10.55 -8.18 -14.29
N ALA A 136 10.17 -8.69 -13.10
CA ALA A 136 11.09 -9.35 -12.19
C ALA A 136 11.71 -10.62 -12.80
N ILE A 137 10.89 -11.47 -13.41
CA ILE A 137 11.35 -12.70 -14.08
C ILE A 137 12.24 -12.35 -15.26
N TYR A 138 11.81 -11.39 -16.10
CA TYR A 138 12.58 -10.99 -17.29
C TYR A 138 13.99 -10.52 -16.92
N VAL A 139 14.13 -9.64 -15.92
CA VAL A 139 15.44 -9.16 -15.46
C VAL A 139 16.24 -10.29 -14.80
N ALA A 140 15.61 -11.12 -13.97
CA ALA A 140 16.30 -12.23 -13.28
C ALA A 140 16.80 -13.31 -14.24
N GLU A 141 16.06 -13.59 -15.33
CA GLU A 141 16.44 -14.57 -16.35
C GLU A 141 17.57 -14.10 -17.29
N HIS A 142 17.81 -12.78 -17.37
CA HIS A 142 18.94 -12.19 -18.08
C HIS A 142 20.17 -11.96 -17.19
N ALA A 143 19.97 -11.90 -15.87
CA ALA A 143 21.05 -11.61 -14.93
C ALA A 143 21.95 -12.83 -14.66
N ALA A 144 23.25 -12.57 -14.46
CA ALA A 144 24.17 -13.60 -13.97
C ALA A 144 23.72 -14.10 -12.58
N ASN A 145 23.93 -15.38 -12.29
CA ASN A 145 23.49 -16.03 -11.06
C ASN A 145 23.92 -15.32 -9.77
N ASN A 146 25.11 -14.70 -9.78
CA ASN A 146 25.70 -14.00 -8.64
C ASN A 146 25.38 -12.48 -8.59
N LYS A 147 24.55 -11.96 -9.51
CA LYS A 147 24.14 -10.53 -9.59
C LYS A 147 22.64 -10.36 -9.72
N ARG A 148 21.88 -11.41 -9.46
CA ARG A 148 20.44 -11.43 -9.68
C ARG A 148 19.70 -10.53 -8.70
N GLY A 149 20.15 -10.47 -7.44
CA GLY A 149 19.59 -9.59 -6.42
C GLY A 149 19.83 -8.11 -6.74
N GLU A 150 21.05 -7.74 -7.13
CA GLU A 150 21.38 -6.39 -7.57
C GLU A 150 20.53 -5.97 -8.76
N ALA A 151 20.45 -6.80 -9.79
CA ALA A 151 19.70 -6.53 -11.01
C ALA A 151 18.19 -6.36 -10.75
N THR A 152 17.59 -7.24 -9.94
CA THR A 152 16.16 -7.13 -9.59
C THR A 152 15.87 -6.04 -8.57
N GLY A 153 16.85 -5.60 -7.78
CA GLY A 153 16.77 -4.46 -6.88
C GLY A 153 16.39 -3.15 -7.60
N TRP A 154 16.82 -2.99 -8.86
CA TRP A 154 16.42 -1.87 -9.69
C TRP A 154 14.93 -1.88 -10.05
N ILE A 155 14.33 -3.06 -10.23
CA ILE A 155 12.88 -3.19 -10.42
C ILE A 155 12.13 -2.72 -9.17
N GLN A 156 12.64 -3.04 -7.97
CA GLN A 156 12.03 -2.59 -6.73
C GLN A 156 12.15 -1.07 -6.53
N SER A 157 13.29 -0.48 -6.92
CA SER A 157 13.50 0.97 -6.95
C SER A 157 12.48 1.71 -7.80
N SER A 158 11.97 1.06 -8.85
CA SER A 158 11.02 1.69 -9.78
C SER A 158 9.71 2.12 -9.13
N ALA A 159 9.28 1.46 -8.04
CA ALA A 159 8.11 1.86 -7.28
C ALA A 159 8.28 3.26 -6.65
N SER A 160 9.44 3.53 -6.06
CA SER A 160 9.76 4.86 -5.51
C SER A 160 9.88 5.92 -6.61
N ILE A 161 10.47 5.58 -7.74
CA ILE A 161 10.59 6.48 -8.89
C ILE A 161 9.20 6.83 -9.45
N GLY A 162 8.31 5.86 -9.57
CA GLY A 162 6.94 6.06 -10.03
C GLY A 162 6.12 6.95 -9.10
N LEU A 163 6.23 6.75 -7.78
CA LEU A 163 5.58 7.61 -6.79
C LEU A 163 6.08 9.06 -6.87
N LEU A 164 7.40 9.26 -6.93
CA LEU A 164 7.98 10.60 -7.07
C LEU A 164 7.52 11.28 -8.36
N ALA A 165 7.51 10.58 -9.49
CA ALA A 165 7.03 11.12 -10.76
C ALA A 165 5.55 11.53 -10.67
N ALA A 166 4.69 10.72 -10.04
CA ALA A 166 3.28 11.05 -9.83
C ALA A 166 3.11 12.32 -8.99
N LEU A 167 3.82 12.41 -7.85
CA LEU A 167 3.78 13.59 -6.98
C LEU A 167 4.28 14.84 -7.69
N LEU A 168 5.40 14.75 -8.45
CA LEU A 168 5.96 15.88 -9.19
C LEU A 168 4.96 16.40 -10.25
N VAL A 169 4.31 15.53 -11.01
CA VAL A 169 3.33 15.93 -12.03
C VAL A 169 2.11 16.58 -11.37
N ILE A 170 1.63 16.02 -10.25
CA ILE A 170 0.49 16.58 -9.50
C ILE A 170 0.85 17.97 -8.96
N VAL A 171 1.99 18.12 -8.30
CA VAL A 171 2.45 19.41 -7.73
C VAL A 171 2.68 20.44 -8.83
N ALA A 172 3.39 20.07 -9.90
CA ALA A 172 3.63 20.97 -11.03
C ALA A 172 2.31 21.48 -11.66
N THR A 173 1.35 20.56 -11.87
CA THR A 173 0.05 20.91 -12.43
C THR A 173 -0.75 21.83 -11.49
N ARG A 174 -0.75 21.52 -10.20
CA ARG A 174 -1.45 22.31 -9.17
C ARG A 174 -0.85 23.72 -9.04
N THR A 175 0.48 23.82 -9.03
CA THR A 175 1.19 25.10 -8.94
C THR A 175 0.98 25.94 -10.19
N ALA A 176 0.96 25.33 -11.39
CA ALA A 176 0.79 26.05 -12.65
C ALA A 176 -0.65 26.58 -12.86
N LEU A 177 -1.66 25.83 -12.41
CA LEU A 177 -3.07 26.18 -12.63
C LEU A 177 -3.71 26.91 -11.44
N GLY A 178 -3.14 26.78 -10.25
CA GLY A 178 -3.79 27.18 -9.00
C GLY A 178 -4.81 26.13 -8.51
N GLU A 179 -5.16 26.22 -7.23
CA GLU A 179 -5.98 25.20 -6.54
C GLU A 179 -7.40 25.10 -7.12
N GLU A 180 -8.01 26.22 -7.48
CA GLU A 180 -9.37 26.26 -8.02
C GLU A 180 -9.46 25.57 -9.38
N ALA A 181 -8.62 25.95 -10.35
CA ALA A 181 -8.59 25.35 -11.68
C ALA A 181 -8.14 23.89 -11.63
N PHE A 182 -7.20 23.55 -10.73
CA PHE A 182 -6.80 22.16 -10.52
C PHE A 182 -7.98 21.29 -10.07
N ASN A 183 -8.75 21.72 -9.09
CA ASN A 183 -9.93 21.00 -8.60
C ASN A 183 -11.08 20.96 -9.61
N ALA A 184 -11.23 21.99 -10.45
CA ALA A 184 -12.27 22.04 -11.48
C ALA A 184 -12.00 21.07 -12.64
N TRP A 185 -10.79 21.08 -13.20
CA TRP A 185 -10.46 20.28 -14.39
C TRP A 185 -9.01 19.77 -14.43
N GLY A 186 -8.06 20.48 -13.79
CA GLY A 186 -6.63 20.20 -13.88
C GLY A 186 -6.22 18.82 -13.32
N TRP A 187 -7.01 18.23 -12.45
CA TRP A 187 -6.81 16.87 -11.93
C TRP A 187 -6.77 15.80 -13.04
N ARG A 188 -7.28 16.12 -14.23
CA ARG A 188 -7.23 15.23 -15.40
C ARG A 188 -5.82 15.12 -15.99
N ILE A 189 -5.02 16.19 -15.90
CA ILE A 189 -3.69 16.26 -16.53
C ILE A 189 -2.76 15.15 -16.08
N PRO A 190 -2.61 14.82 -14.79
CA PRO A 190 -1.81 13.68 -14.36
C PRO A 190 -2.24 12.35 -15.00
N PHE A 191 -3.55 12.09 -15.12
CA PHE A 191 -4.06 10.89 -15.77
C PHE A 191 -3.83 10.89 -17.28
N LEU A 192 -4.00 12.02 -17.96
CA LEU A 192 -3.76 12.15 -19.39
C LEU A 192 -2.27 12.05 -19.73
N ALA A 193 -1.39 12.53 -18.86
CA ALA A 193 0.07 12.42 -19.02
C ALA A 193 0.55 10.96 -19.05
N SER A 194 -0.23 10.02 -18.48
CA SER A 194 0.08 8.59 -18.56
C SER A 194 0.13 8.07 -20.01
N SER A 195 -0.58 8.70 -20.95
CA SER A 195 -0.52 8.32 -22.37
C SER A 195 0.88 8.49 -22.96
N ILE A 196 1.62 9.52 -22.55
CA ILE A 196 3.00 9.74 -22.96
C ILE A 196 3.88 8.61 -22.42
N LEU A 197 3.71 8.29 -21.13
CA LEU A 197 4.46 7.21 -20.48
C LEU A 197 4.13 5.86 -21.10
N LEU A 198 2.85 5.61 -21.43
CA LEU A 198 2.40 4.41 -22.11
C LEU A 198 3.09 4.26 -23.48
N VAL A 199 3.09 5.30 -24.30
CA VAL A 199 3.74 5.27 -25.62
C VAL A 199 5.24 4.98 -25.51
N ILE A 200 5.92 5.64 -24.56
CA ILE A 200 7.35 5.41 -24.30
C ILE A 200 7.58 3.97 -23.82
N SER A 201 6.76 3.48 -22.89
CA SER A 201 6.85 2.12 -22.36
C SER A 201 6.65 1.07 -23.46
N LEU A 202 5.61 1.22 -24.28
CA LEU A 202 5.36 0.32 -25.41
C LEU A 202 6.50 0.36 -26.43
N TRP A 203 7.00 1.55 -26.79
CA TRP A 203 8.12 1.69 -27.73
C TRP A 203 9.39 0.98 -27.25
N MET A 204 9.71 1.09 -25.94
CA MET A 204 10.85 0.37 -25.35
C MET A 204 10.64 -1.14 -25.38
N ARG A 205 9.44 -1.61 -25.02
CA ARG A 205 9.13 -3.03 -24.83
C ARG A 205 8.91 -3.81 -26.14
N ILE A 206 8.39 -3.17 -27.17
CA ILE A 206 8.27 -3.81 -28.51
C ILE A 206 9.63 -4.28 -29.02
N LYS A 207 10.70 -3.53 -28.68
CA LYS A 207 12.08 -3.84 -29.08
C LYS A 207 12.75 -4.93 -28.22
N LEU A 208 12.17 -5.31 -27.07
CA LEU A 208 12.70 -6.39 -26.25
C LEU A 208 12.54 -7.73 -26.96
N SER A 209 13.55 -8.61 -26.84
CA SER A 209 13.45 -10.03 -27.22
C SER A 209 12.72 -10.81 -26.14
N GLU A 210 12.28 -12.04 -26.44
CA GLU A 210 11.79 -12.94 -25.41
C GLU A 210 12.94 -13.35 -24.45
N SER A 211 12.62 -13.77 -23.21
CA SER A 211 13.66 -14.17 -22.26
C SER A 211 14.43 -15.39 -22.76
N PRO A 212 15.76 -15.43 -22.62
CA PRO A 212 16.58 -16.54 -23.10
C PRO A 212 16.17 -17.89 -22.53
N THR A 213 15.89 -17.93 -21.22
CA THR A 213 15.49 -19.14 -20.52
C THR A 213 14.14 -19.67 -20.99
N PHE A 214 13.17 -18.77 -21.27
CA PHE A 214 11.87 -19.18 -21.80
C PHE A 214 11.94 -19.56 -23.27
N ALA A 215 12.73 -18.86 -24.08
CA ALA A 215 12.93 -19.19 -25.47
C ALA A 215 13.49 -20.61 -25.61
N LYS A 216 14.53 -20.95 -24.87
CA LYS A 216 15.12 -22.31 -24.80
C LYS A 216 14.05 -23.34 -24.40
N LEU A 217 13.30 -23.09 -23.31
CA LEU A 217 12.24 -24.00 -22.86
C LEU A 217 11.17 -24.22 -23.92
N ARG A 218 10.77 -23.18 -24.65
CA ARG A 218 9.79 -23.26 -25.73
C ARG A 218 10.30 -24.07 -26.91
N ASP A 219 11.54 -23.83 -27.32
CA ASP A 219 12.17 -24.52 -28.44
C ASP A 219 12.39 -26.00 -28.16
N GLU A 220 12.59 -26.38 -26.91
CA GLU A 220 12.63 -27.76 -26.41
C GLU A 220 11.23 -28.39 -26.22
N GLY A 221 10.15 -27.66 -26.49
CA GLY A 221 8.77 -28.13 -26.30
C GLY A 221 8.33 -28.30 -24.84
N GLY A 222 9.09 -27.73 -23.89
CA GLY A 222 8.91 -27.87 -22.45
C GLY A 222 7.87 -26.97 -21.80
N THR A 223 7.15 -26.13 -22.58
CA THR A 223 6.14 -25.19 -22.04
C THR A 223 4.96 -25.91 -21.40
N SER A 224 4.42 -25.34 -20.31
CA SER A 224 3.25 -25.92 -19.63
C SER A 224 1.96 -25.72 -20.44
N LYS A 225 1.19 -26.80 -20.60
CA LYS A 225 -0.19 -26.74 -21.14
C LYS A 225 -1.22 -26.36 -20.07
N ALA A 226 -0.91 -26.51 -18.77
CA ALA A 226 -1.80 -26.25 -17.66
C ALA A 226 -1.05 -25.65 -16.45
N PRO A 227 -0.44 -24.43 -16.59
CA PRO A 227 0.44 -23.87 -15.56
C PRO A 227 -0.25 -23.69 -14.21
N LEU A 228 -1.52 -23.31 -14.17
CA LEU A 228 -2.31 -23.21 -12.93
C LEU A 228 -2.41 -24.56 -12.20
N ARG A 229 -2.74 -25.63 -12.94
CA ARG A 229 -2.82 -26.97 -12.34
C ARG A 229 -1.46 -27.47 -11.87
N GLU A 230 -0.41 -27.22 -12.61
CA GLU A 230 0.96 -27.61 -12.24
C GLU A 230 1.46 -26.80 -11.03
N ALA A 231 1.12 -25.52 -10.92
CA ALA A 231 1.52 -24.67 -9.80
C ALA A 231 0.76 -25.00 -8.50
N PHE A 232 -0.55 -25.29 -8.58
CA PHE A 232 -1.42 -25.35 -7.39
C PHE A 232 -1.97 -26.75 -7.05
N ALA A 233 -2.05 -27.68 -7.99
CA ALA A 233 -2.55 -29.02 -7.73
C ALA A 233 -1.46 -30.04 -7.34
N ARG A 234 -0.17 -29.74 -7.62
CA ARG A 234 0.94 -30.61 -7.21
C ARG A 234 1.39 -30.22 -5.81
N ARG A 235 1.47 -31.20 -4.90
CA ARG A 235 1.81 -30.95 -3.47
C ARG A 235 3.12 -30.19 -3.28
N ASP A 236 4.17 -30.54 -4.03
CA ASP A 236 5.49 -29.90 -3.89
C ASP A 236 5.46 -28.43 -4.36
N SER A 237 4.82 -28.15 -5.51
CA SER A 237 4.67 -26.79 -6.02
C SER A 237 3.79 -25.95 -5.08
N LEU A 238 2.68 -26.50 -4.60
CA LEU A 238 1.79 -25.80 -3.64
C LEU A 238 2.53 -25.51 -2.34
N LYS A 239 3.33 -26.43 -1.82
CA LYS A 239 4.17 -26.19 -0.64
C LYS A 239 5.12 -25.02 -0.85
N GLN A 240 5.78 -24.94 -2.01
CA GLN A 240 6.67 -23.82 -2.34
C GLN A 240 5.90 -22.50 -2.47
N VAL A 241 4.71 -22.50 -3.07
CA VAL A 241 3.84 -21.32 -3.15
C VAL A 241 3.43 -20.83 -1.75
N LEU A 242 3.05 -21.76 -0.86
CA LEU A 242 2.71 -21.41 0.53
C LEU A 242 3.92 -20.88 1.31
N ILE A 243 5.11 -21.46 1.11
CA ILE A 243 6.35 -20.94 1.70
C ILE A 243 6.63 -19.53 1.16
N ALA A 244 6.55 -19.30 -0.14
CA ALA A 244 6.73 -17.97 -0.74
C ALA A 244 5.74 -16.95 -0.16
N PHE A 245 4.48 -17.34 0.01
CA PHE A 245 3.45 -16.49 0.58
C PHE A 245 3.71 -16.17 2.06
N PHE A 246 3.81 -17.19 2.91
CA PHE A 246 3.93 -16.98 4.34
C PHE A 246 5.32 -16.53 4.79
N ALA A 247 6.42 -16.99 4.16
CA ALA A 247 7.77 -16.60 4.55
C ALA A 247 8.16 -15.22 4.02
N ILE A 248 7.72 -14.85 2.81
CA ILE A 248 8.21 -13.65 2.15
C ILE A 248 7.10 -12.60 2.01
N MET A 249 5.97 -13.00 1.38
CA MET A 249 5.02 -12.02 0.90
C MET A 249 4.12 -11.42 1.98
N CYS A 250 3.80 -12.18 3.03
CA CYS A 250 3.08 -11.64 4.19
C CYS A 250 3.91 -10.57 4.91
N ALA A 251 5.21 -10.83 5.15
CA ALA A 251 6.08 -9.81 5.75
C ALA A 251 6.27 -8.61 4.84
N GLN A 252 6.48 -8.84 3.53
CA GLN A 252 6.64 -7.74 2.59
C GLN A 252 5.39 -6.85 2.57
N GLY A 253 4.20 -7.44 2.47
CA GLY A 253 2.95 -6.71 2.57
C GLY A 253 2.82 -5.94 3.88
N ALA A 254 3.09 -6.58 5.02
CA ALA A 254 3.00 -5.94 6.32
C ALA A 254 4.02 -4.81 6.50
N VAL A 255 5.33 -5.09 6.31
CA VAL A 255 6.40 -4.11 6.62
C VAL A 255 6.39 -2.93 5.65
N TRP A 256 6.23 -3.19 4.35
CA TRP A 256 6.29 -2.13 3.34
C TRP A 256 5.08 -1.20 3.40
N TYR A 257 3.86 -1.76 3.51
CA TYR A 257 2.64 -0.94 3.61
C TYR A 257 2.52 -0.24 4.96
N PHE A 258 3.05 -0.83 6.02
CA PHE A 258 3.22 -0.11 7.29
C PHE A 258 4.09 1.12 7.10
N THR A 259 5.30 0.94 6.53
CA THR A 259 6.30 2.00 6.39
C THR A 259 5.84 3.15 5.49
N PHE A 260 5.24 2.83 4.34
CA PHE A 260 4.92 3.84 3.33
C PHE A 260 3.46 4.30 3.31
N PHE A 261 2.53 3.59 3.97
CA PHE A 261 1.11 3.96 3.99
C PHE A 261 0.56 4.16 5.40
N TYR A 262 0.74 3.21 6.30
CA TYR A 262 0.19 3.34 7.65
C TYR A 262 0.83 4.49 8.43
N LEU A 263 2.17 4.60 8.42
CA LEU A 263 2.88 5.67 9.10
C LEU A 263 2.44 7.07 8.66
N GLN A 264 2.11 7.28 7.38
CA GLN A 264 1.60 8.56 6.91
C GLN A 264 0.29 8.94 7.60
N VAL A 265 -0.64 7.98 7.66
CA VAL A 265 -1.94 8.21 8.29
C VAL A 265 -1.78 8.34 9.81
N PHE A 266 -0.88 7.57 10.42
CA PHE A 266 -0.55 7.69 11.83
C PHE A 266 0.03 9.07 12.17
N LEU A 267 0.99 9.58 11.38
CA LEU A 267 1.57 10.91 11.54
C LEU A 267 0.50 12.02 11.41
N GLU A 268 -0.36 11.94 10.39
CA GLU A 268 -1.35 12.98 10.11
C GLU A 268 -2.57 12.88 11.03
N LYS A 269 -3.20 11.70 11.14
CA LYS A 269 -4.48 11.53 11.82
C LYS A 269 -4.34 11.28 13.32
N SER A 270 -3.37 10.45 13.73
CA SER A 270 -3.19 10.12 15.15
C SER A 270 -2.32 11.14 15.88
N LEU A 271 -1.31 11.70 15.21
CA LEU A 271 -0.38 12.64 15.87
C LEU A 271 -0.63 14.11 15.48
N GLY A 272 -1.50 14.39 14.51
CA GLY A 272 -1.86 15.74 14.10
C GLY A 272 -0.75 16.50 13.37
N LEU A 273 0.20 15.80 12.72
CA LEU A 273 1.26 16.45 11.96
C LEU A 273 0.67 17.10 10.70
N PRO A 274 1.01 18.36 10.36
CA PRO A 274 0.54 19.02 9.15
C PRO A 274 0.85 18.22 7.89
N ALA A 275 -0.11 18.15 6.96
CA ALA A 275 -0.01 17.35 5.74
C ALA A 275 1.23 17.71 4.90
N ALA A 276 1.58 19.00 4.80
CA ALA A 276 2.77 19.44 4.08
C ALA A 276 4.07 18.86 4.65
N THR A 277 4.22 18.86 5.99
CA THR A 277 5.38 18.27 6.66
C THR A 277 5.43 16.76 6.47
N LYS A 278 4.28 16.07 6.62
CA LYS A 278 4.17 14.64 6.35
C LYS A 278 4.58 14.29 4.91
N ASP A 279 4.12 15.07 3.92
CA ASP A 279 4.44 14.83 2.51
C ASP A 279 5.94 15.00 2.23
N MET A 280 6.60 15.98 2.85
CA MET A 280 8.05 16.15 2.77
C MET A 280 8.79 14.95 3.37
N LEU A 281 8.35 14.44 4.51
CA LEU A 281 8.93 13.23 5.12
C LEU A 281 8.75 12.02 4.22
N LEU A 282 7.57 11.85 3.59
CA LEU A 282 7.33 10.77 2.65
C LEU A 282 8.25 10.86 1.42
N ILE A 283 8.43 12.03 0.86
CA ILE A 283 9.36 12.26 -0.25
C ILE A 283 10.77 11.88 0.18
N ALA A 284 11.22 12.32 1.35
CA ALA A 284 12.55 11.98 1.87
C ALA A 284 12.73 10.47 2.08
N MET A 285 11.75 9.79 2.70
CA MET A 285 11.76 8.33 2.87
C MET A 285 11.82 7.60 1.52
N THR A 286 11.05 8.07 0.54
CA THR A 286 10.98 7.48 -0.79
C THR A 286 12.30 7.65 -1.55
N LEU A 287 12.92 8.83 -1.49
CA LEU A 287 14.23 9.10 -2.10
C LEU A 287 15.33 8.20 -1.51
N VAL A 288 15.34 8.05 -0.18
CA VAL A 288 16.32 7.20 0.50
C VAL A 288 16.08 5.72 0.21
N SER A 289 14.83 5.28 0.07
CA SER A 289 14.49 3.88 -0.19
C SER A 289 14.99 3.40 -1.56
N ALA A 290 15.00 4.25 -2.58
CA ALA A 290 15.36 3.86 -3.94
C ALA A 290 16.77 3.23 -4.06
N PRO A 291 17.86 3.85 -3.58
CA PRO A 291 19.18 3.21 -3.61
C PRO A 291 19.29 2.02 -2.63
N LEU A 292 18.54 2.02 -1.52
CA LEU A 292 18.59 0.94 -0.55
C LEU A 292 18.02 -0.37 -1.09
N TYR A 293 17.02 -0.36 -1.99
CA TYR A 293 16.56 -1.58 -2.65
C TYR A 293 17.69 -2.26 -3.42
N VAL A 294 18.45 -1.48 -4.19
CA VAL A 294 19.60 -1.98 -4.97
C VAL A 294 20.70 -2.47 -4.04
N PHE A 295 21.01 -1.70 -2.98
CA PHE A 295 22.00 -2.07 -1.98
C PHE A 295 21.67 -3.41 -1.30
N PHE A 296 20.44 -3.60 -0.82
CA PHE A 296 20.05 -4.86 -0.17
C PHE A 296 19.90 -6.01 -1.17
N GLY A 297 19.52 -5.72 -2.42
CA GLY A 297 19.60 -6.68 -3.51
C GLY A 297 21.03 -7.19 -3.71
N TRP A 298 21.99 -6.27 -3.87
CA TRP A 298 23.41 -6.56 -3.98
C TRP A 298 23.98 -7.27 -2.73
N LEU A 299 23.63 -6.81 -1.53
CA LEU A 299 24.06 -7.46 -0.29
C LEU A 299 23.59 -8.90 -0.24
N SER A 300 22.36 -9.17 -0.69
CA SER A 300 21.79 -10.51 -0.74
C SER A 300 22.49 -11.44 -1.73
N ASP A 301 23.11 -10.90 -2.78
CA ASP A 301 23.96 -11.66 -3.69
C ASP A 301 25.27 -12.16 -3.01
N ARG A 302 25.66 -11.51 -1.91
CA ARG A 302 26.89 -11.83 -1.15
C ARG A 302 26.64 -12.69 0.07
N VAL A 303 25.64 -12.33 0.88
CA VAL A 303 25.39 -13.00 2.17
C VAL A 303 24.23 -14.00 2.14
N GLY A 304 23.41 -13.97 1.09
CA GLY A 304 22.23 -14.82 0.94
C GLY A 304 20.92 -14.03 1.01
N ARG A 305 19.86 -14.59 0.37
CA ARG A 305 18.52 -13.97 0.34
C ARG A 305 17.85 -14.02 1.71
N LYS A 306 17.87 -15.23 2.31
CA LYS A 306 17.23 -15.51 3.59
C LYS A 306 17.74 -14.61 4.73
N PRO A 307 19.06 -14.47 5.00
CA PRO A 307 19.55 -13.68 6.14
C PRO A 307 19.23 -12.19 5.98
N VAL A 308 19.29 -11.61 4.76
CA VAL A 308 18.96 -10.20 4.53
C VAL A 308 17.48 -9.93 4.79
N MET A 309 16.58 -10.76 4.23
CA MET A 309 15.14 -10.63 4.44
C MET A 309 14.75 -10.84 5.90
N LEU A 310 15.32 -11.86 6.55
CA LEU A 310 15.07 -12.12 7.98
C LEU A 310 15.56 -10.97 8.85
N GLY A 311 16.72 -10.38 8.55
CA GLY A 311 17.22 -9.19 9.22
C GLY A 311 16.25 -8.01 9.13
N GLY A 312 15.66 -7.79 7.96
CA GLY A 312 14.60 -6.78 7.75
C GLY A 312 13.35 -7.05 8.60
N MET A 313 12.88 -8.31 8.66
CA MET A 313 11.73 -8.69 9.50
C MET A 313 12.00 -8.47 10.99
N LEU A 314 13.17 -8.89 11.48
CA LEU A 314 13.54 -8.75 12.89
C LEU A 314 13.70 -7.27 13.27
N LEU A 315 14.28 -6.45 12.39
CA LEU A 315 14.36 -5.00 12.60
C LEU A 315 12.97 -4.36 12.65
N ALA A 316 12.06 -4.72 11.76
CA ALA A 316 10.69 -4.23 11.79
C ALA A 316 9.98 -4.60 13.10
N LEU A 317 10.08 -5.88 13.53
CA LEU A 317 9.51 -6.35 14.80
C LEU A 317 10.06 -5.58 16.00
N ALA A 318 11.35 -5.29 16.00
CA ALA A 318 11.99 -4.51 17.06
C ALA A 318 11.54 -3.03 17.08
N LEU A 319 11.14 -2.49 15.90
CA LEU A 319 10.76 -1.07 15.77
C LEU A 319 9.27 -0.80 15.92
N TYR A 320 8.36 -1.74 15.66
CA TYR A 320 6.92 -1.45 15.61
C TYR A 320 6.43 -0.68 16.83
N PHE A 321 6.53 -1.22 18.00
CA PHE A 321 6.07 -0.53 19.22
C PHE A 321 7.05 0.54 19.69
N PRO A 322 8.34 0.25 19.99
CA PRO A 322 9.25 1.28 20.47
C PRO A 322 9.42 2.45 19.48
N GLY A 323 9.52 2.14 18.19
CA GLY A 323 9.64 3.15 17.14
C GLY A 323 8.40 4.04 17.04
N SER A 324 7.19 3.46 17.11
CA SER A 324 5.94 4.24 17.05
C SER A 324 5.78 5.14 18.28
N HIS A 325 6.18 4.68 19.48
CA HIS A 325 6.21 5.54 20.67
C HIS A 325 7.24 6.67 20.54
N LEU A 326 8.44 6.39 20.01
CA LEU A 326 9.45 7.42 19.73
C LEU A 326 8.98 8.42 18.67
N ILE A 327 8.27 7.96 17.63
CA ILE A 327 7.63 8.84 16.64
C ILE A 327 6.62 9.75 17.34
N ALA A 328 5.72 9.19 18.16
CA ALA A 328 4.70 9.98 18.85
C ALA A 328 5.31 11.05 19.76
N SER A 329 6.28 10.68 20.59
CA SER A 329 6.97 11.63 21.48
C SER A 329 7.81 12.68 20.73
N SER A 330 8.33 12.33 19.53
CA SER A 330 9.11 13.26 18.71
C SER A 330 8.23 14.21 17.89
N VAL A 331 7.04 13.76 17.45
CA VAL A 331 6.13 14.55 16.60
C VAL A 331 5.23 15.45 17.43
N ASN A 332 4.65 14.90 18.51
CA ASN A 332 3.69 15.64 19.32
C ASN A 332 3.88 15.34 20.82
N PRO A 333 4.97 15.85 21.43
CA PRO A 333 5.24 15.64 22.84
C PRO A 333 4.13 16.19 23.75
N ALA A 334 3.47 17.27 23.34
CA ALA A 334 2.35 17.86 24.07
C ALA A 334 1.14 16.91 24.12
N LEU A 335 0.83 16.21 23.03
CA LEU A 335 -0.23 15.20 23.00
C LEU A 335 0.08 14.03 23.95
N VAL A 336 1.32 13.54 23.92
CA VAL A 336 1.75 12.44 24.79
C VAL A 336 1.67 12.85 26.28
N ALA A 337 2.10 14.07 26.60
CA ALA A 337 2.01 14.61 27.96
C ALA A 337 0.53 14.79 28.40
N ALA A 338 -0.33 15.33 27.53
CA ALA A 338 -1.75 15.50 27.81
C ALA A 338 -2.46 14.16 28.05
N GLN A 339 -2.19 13.13 27.24
CA GLN A 339 -2.74 11.79 27.41
C GLN A 339 -2.33 11.16 28.74
N ALA A 340 -1.10 11.40 29.20
CA ALA A 340 -0.63 10.91 30.48
C ALA A 340 -1.25 11.67 31.66
N ALA A 341 -1.40 12.99 31.56
CA ALA A 341 -1.93 13.85 32.63
C ALA A 341 -3.45 13.82 32.76
N SER A 342 -4.15 13.69 31.64
CA SER A 342 -5.62 13.76 31.56
C SER A 342 -6.17 12.63 30.68
N PRO A 343 -6.12 11.36 31.12
CA PRO A 343 -6.56 10.23 30.32
C PRO A 343 -8.04 10.34 29.95
N VAL A 344 -8.37 9.88 28.75
CA VAL A 344 -9.75 9.88 28.25
C VAL A 344 -10.38 8.52 28.51
N VAL A 345 -11.62 8.54 29.02
CA VAL A 345 -12.42 7.34 29.31
C VAL A 345 -13.80 7.49 28.70
N VAL A 346 -14.20 6.53 27.87
CA VAL A 346 -15.59 6.38 27.40
C VAL A 346 -16.34 5.55 28.40
N VAL A 347 -17.26 6.17 29.12
CA VAL A 347 -18.17 5.49 30.08
C VAL A 347 -19.45 5.18 29.32
N THR A 348 -19.79 3.90 29.13
CA THR A 348 -20.94 3.49 28.31
C THR A 348 -21.39 2.07 28.67
N ASP A 349 -22.55 1.67 28.20
CA ASP A 349 -22.94 0.25 28.18
C ASP A 349 -22.28 -0.40 26.92
N PRO A 350 -21.35 -1.36 27.09
CA PRO A 350 -20.69 -2.01 25.97
C PRO A 350 -21.66 -2.69 24.97
N ALA A 351 -22.85 -3.09 25.42
CA ALA A 351 -23.85 -3.72 24.57
C ALA A 351 -24.46 -2.77 23.52
N THR A 352 -24.38 -1.46 23.75
CA THR A 352 -24.87 -0.43 22.82
C THR A 352 -23.85 -0.03 21.76
N CYS A 353 -22.62 -0.53 21.86
CA CYS A 353 -21.54 -0.21 20.94
C CYS A 353 -21.53 -1.16 19.74
N THR A 354 -21.49 -0.61 18.54
CA THR A 354 -21.26 -1.41 17.34
C THR A 354 -19.77 -1.41 16.94
N VAL A 355 -19.37 -2.40 16.14
CA VAL A 355 -18.00 -2.45 15.62
C VAL A 355 -17.77 -1.26 14.69
N GLN A 356 -16.83 -0.40 15.03
CA GLN A 356 -16.46 0.84 14.32
C GLN A 356 -15.72 0.56 13.00
N PHE A 357 -16.08 -0.52 12.32
CA PHE A 357 -15.51 -0.87 11.03
C PHE A 357 -16.58 -0.82 9.95
N ASP A 358 -16.49 0.17 9.06
CA ASP A 358 -17.37 0.32 7.91
C ASP A 358 -16.56 0.68 6.65
N PRO A 359 -16.03 -0.33 5.95
CA PRO A 359 -15.26 -0.11 4.73
C PRO A 359 -16.12 0.38 3.55
N THR A 360 -17.45 0.30 3.67
CA THR A 360 -18.39 0.72 2.63
C THR A 360 -19.00 2.10 2.86
N GLY A 361 -18.82 2.67 4.07
CA GLY A 361 -19.42 3.96 4.44
C GLY A 361 -20.95 3.94 4.55
N THR A 362 -21.55 2.75 4.64
CA THR A 362 -23.02 2.58 4.63
C THR A 362 -23.64 2.45 6.02
N ARG A 363 -22.83 2.21 7.05
CA ARG A 363 -23.32 2.09 8.43
C ARG A 363 -23.58 3.46 9.03
N ARG A 364 -24.74 3.59 9.64
CA ARG A 364 -25.07 4.73 10.50
C ARG A 364 -24.57 4.41 11.92
N PHE A 365 -23.47 5.05 12.33
CA PHE A 365 -23.01 5.04 13.73
C PHE A 365 -23.84 6.07 14.50
N GLU A 366 -24.95 5.63 15.04
CA GLU A 366 -25.98 6.51 15.64
C GLU A 366 -26.14 6.31 17.15
N SER A 367 -25.65 5.19 17.72
CA SER A 367 -25.68 5.04 19.16
C SER A 367 -24.75 6.06 19.85
N ALA A 368 -25.09 6.44 21.08
CA ALA A 368 -24.25 7.33 21.87
C ALA A 368 -22.81 6.80 22.00
N CYS A 369 -22.65 5.47 22.17
CA CYS A 369 -21.33 4.84 22.21
C CYS A 369 -20.58 4.99 20.89
N ASP A 370 -21.25 4.75 19.76
CA ASP A 370 -20.63 4.85 18.44
C ASP A 370 -20.20 6.28 18.12
N ILE A 371 -21.02 7.27 18.49
CA ILE A 371 -20.72 8.69 18.36
C ILE A 371 -19.48 9.04 19.18
N ALA A 372 -19.43 8.64 20.46
CA ALA A 372 -18.29 8.90 21.34
C ALA A 372 -16.99 8.33 20.77
N LYS A 373 -16.99 7.04 20.42
CA LYS A 373 -15.82 6.34 19.87
C LYS A 373 -15.37 6.96 18.53
N SER A 374 -16.29 7.22 17.61
CA SER A 374 -15.97 7.79 16.30
C SER A 374 -15.34 9.19 16.41
N LEU A 375 -15.82 10.03 17.35
CA LEU A 375 -15.28 11.36 17.58
C LEU A 375 -13.85 11.34 18.14
N LEU A 376 -13.54 10.39 19.02
CA LEU A 376 -12.19 10.22 19.59
C LEU A 376 -11.21 9.65 18.57
N VAL A 377 -11.61 8.58 17.87
CA VAL A 377 -10.78 7.96 16.82
C VAL A 377 -10.47 8.94 15.70
N ALA A 378 -11.46 9.73 15.25
CA ALA A 378 -11.24 10.75 14.21
C ALA A 378 -10.21 11.83 14.60
N ARG A 379 -9.95 11.99 15.92
CA ARG A 379 -8.96 12.94 16.46
C ARG A 379 -7.65 12.28 16.90
N GLY A 380 -7.49 10.96 16.70
CA GLY A 380 -6.31 10.23 17.15
C GLY A 380 -6.15 10.20 18.67
N ILE A 381 -7.24 10.28 19.45
CA ILE A 381 -7.22 10.27 20.90
C ILE A 381 -7.42 8.85 21.40
N SER A 382 -6.42 8.34 22.14
CA SER A 382 -6.56 7.06 22.85
C SER A 382 -7.52 7.20 24.03
N TYR A 383 -8.34 6.16 24.26
CA TYR A 383 -9.29 6.12 25.37
C TYR A 383 -9.37 4.74 26.01
N ALA A 384 -9.72 4.70 27.28
CA ALA A 384 -10.13 3.49 27.97
C ALA A 384 -11.67 3.39 27.97
N GLU A 385 -12.20 2.19 28.18
CA GLU A 385 -13.63 1.96 28.34
C GLU A 385 -13.98 1.65 29.79
N ALA A 386 -15.10 2.19 30.26
CA ALA A 386 -15.67 1.85 31.56
C ALA A 386 -17.18 1.63 31.43
N THR A 387 -17.69 0.65 32.15
CA THR A 387 -19.14 0.34 32.14
C THR A 387 -19.92 1.44 32.84
N SER A 388 -20.99 1.92 32.22
CA SER A 388 -21.94 2.86 32.80
C SER A 388 -22.92 2.12 33.69
N PRO A 389 -23.09 2.53 34.98
CA PRO A 389 -24.05 1.88 35.86
C PRO A 389 -25.52 2.15 35.51
N ASP A 390 -25.77 3.28 34.84
CA ASP A 390 -27.10 3.80 34.50
C ASP A 390 -27.43 3.73 33.01
N GLY A 391 -26.52 3.13 32.20
CA GLY A 391 -26.69 2.99 30.75
C GLY A 391 -26.46 4.29 29.97
N THR A 392 -26.09 5.40 30.61
CA THR A 392 -25.76 6.65 29.92
C THR A 392 -24.38 6.59 29.31
N THR A 393 -24.17 7.28 28.18
CA THR A 393 -22.85 7.39 27.56
C THR A 393 -22.24 8.76 27.81
N ALA A 394 -20.99 8.78 28.29
CA ALA A 394 -20.22 10.01 28.49
C ALA A 394 -18.74 9.82 28.15
N ILE A 395 -18.09 10.90 27.70
CA ILE A 395 -16.64 10.98 27.52
C ILE A 395 -16.08 11.74 28.73
N ARG A 396 -15.21 11.11 29.52
CA ARG A 396 -14.44 11.77 30.58
C ARG A 396 -13.05 12.12 30.07
N VAL A 397 -12.64 13.38 30.29
CA VAL A 397 -11.30 13.89 29.95
C VAL A 397 -10.72 14.49 31.23
N GLY A 398 -9.82 13.78 31.88
CA GLY A 398 -9.36 14.15 33.23
C GLY A 398 -10.52 14.27 34.21
N SER A 399 -10.76 15.48 34.73
CA SER A 399 -11.89 15.79 35.64
C SER A 399 -13.18 16.20 34.91
N GLY A 400 -13.13 16.52 33.62
CA GLY A 400 -14.28 16.96 32.81
C GLY A 400 -15.11 15.78 32.31
N THR A 401 -16.43 15.95 32.23
CA THR A 401 -17.34 14.94 31.69
C THR A 401 -18.23 15.56 30.62
N LEU A 402 -18.33 14.93 29.45
CA LEU A 402 -19.21 15.28 28.35
C LEU A 402 -20.23 14.19 28.14
N ALA A 403 -21.50 14.47 28.36
CA ALA A 403 -22.59 13.55 28.02
C ALA A 403 -22.71 13.45 26.50
N VAL A 404 -22.83 12.25 25.97
CA VAL A 404 -23.00 11.98 24.54
C VAL A 404 -24.40 11.43 24.31
N PRO A 405 -25.29 12.18 23.65
CA PRO A 405 -26.62 11.68 23.31
C PRO A 405 -26.58 10.72 22.12
N GLY A 406 -27.52 9.78 22.07
CA GLY A 406 -27.75 8.93 20.89
C GLY A 406 -28.45 9.70 19.77
N GLY A 407 -28.29 9.23 18.56
CA GLY A 407 -28.88 9.81 17.35
C GLY A 407 -29.83 8.86 16.61
N GLU A 408 -30.27 7.78 17.23
CA GLU A 408 -31.08 6.71 16.63
C GLU A 408 -32.43 7.22 16.09
N ALA A 409 -32.98 8.28 16.71
CA ALA A 409 -34.25 8.89 16.31
C ALA A 409 -34.09 10.03 15.28
N LEU A 410 -32.83 10.35 14.89
CA LEU A 410 -32.53 11.48 14.00
C LEU A 410 -32.44 11.01 12.55
N ASP A 411 -32.79 11.90 11.62
CA ASP A 411 -32.45 11.78 10.21
C ASP A 411 -30.95 12.08 9.97
N ASP A 412 -30.46 11.87 8.75
CA ASP A 412 -29.02 12.06 8.44
C ASP A 412 -28.53 13.50 8.68
N PRO A 413 -29.25 14.56 8.30
CA PRO A 413 -28.90 15.92 8.68
C PRO A 413 -28.86 16.15 10.19
N GLY A 414 -29.83 15.64 10.94
CA GLY A 414 -29.91 15.75 12.38
C GLY A 414 -28.75 15.00 13.08
N LEU A 415 -28.46 13.78 12.67
CA LEU A 415 -27.33 13.00 13.18
C LEU A 415 -26.00 13.71 12.91
N LYS A 416 -25.83 14.29 11.72
CA LYS A 416 -24.62 15.07 11.39
C LYS A 416 -24.49 16.31 12.26
N ALA A 417 -25.59 17.04 12.48
CA ALA A 417 -25.60 18.22 13.36
C ALA A 417 -25.22 17.82 14.80
N LEU A 418 -25.80 16.71 15.33
CA LEU A 418 -25.49 16.17 16.64
C LEU A 418 -23.99 15.81 16.77
N LYS A 419 -23.42 15.06 15.81
CA LYS A 419 -21.99 14.72 15.80
C LYS A 419 -21.09 15.95 15.75
N THR A 420 -21.48 16.98 14.99
CA THR A 420 -20.73 18.23 14.93
C THR A 420 -20.75 18.96 16.26
N ALA A 421 -21.93 19.16 16.85
CA ALA A 421 -22.08 19.84 18.14
C ALA A 421 -21.34 19.13 19.28
N THR A 422 -21.49 17.81 19.37
CA THR A 422 -20.77 16.98 20.37
C THR A 422 -19.26 17.03 20.12
N GLY A 423 -18.84 17.03 18.85
CA GLY A 423 -17.44 17.15 18.45
C GLY A 423 -16.81 18.48 18.84
N ASP A 424 -17.53 19.59 18.74
CA ASP A 424 -17.07 20.92 19.15
C ASP A 424 -16.97 21.05 20.68
N GLN A 425 -17.93 20.47 21.41
CA GLN A 425 -17.87 20.38 22.87
C GLN A 425 -16.67 19.54 23.34
N LEU A 426 -16.45 18.37 22.71
CA LEU A 426 -15.29 17.52 22.99
C LEU A 426 -13.98 18.26 22.72
N LYS A 427 -13.88 19.00 21.60
CA LYS A 427 -12.71 19.81 21.26
C LYS A 427 -12.41 20.83 22.37
N THR A 428 -13.44 21.53 22.86
CA THR A 428 -13.28 22.50 23.95
C THR A 428 -12.79 21.84 25.24
N GLN A 429 -13.34 20.68 25.61
CA GLN A 429 -12.87 19.92 26.78
C GLN A 429 -11.42 19.44 26.63
N LEU A 430 -11.06 18.90 25.47
CA LEU A 430 -9.69 18.45 25.18
C LEU A 430 -8.69 19.61 25.32
N VAL A 431 -9.00 20.77 24.73
CA VAL A 431 -8.15 21.96 24.86
C VAL A 431 -8.00 22.39 26.32
N THR A 432 -9.10 22.41 27.08
CA THR A 432 -9.08 22.73 28.52
C THR A 432 -8.24 21.74 29.33
N ALA A 433 -8.21 20.47 28.92
CA ALA A 433 -7.41 19.41 29.52
C ALA A 433 -5.94 19.38 29.02
N GLY A 434 -5.53 20.34 28.19
CA GLY A 434 -4.16 20.47 27.69
C GLY A 434 -3.85 19.71 26.40
N TYR A 435 -4.85 19.13 25.73
CA TYR A 435 -4.64 18.46 24.45
C TYR A 435 -4.40 19.48 23.33
N PRO A 436 -3.32 19.35 22.55
CA PRO A 436 -3.06 20.25 21.43
C PRO A 436 -4.03 19.99 20.28
N ALA A 437 -4.37 21.04 19.54
CA ALA A 437 -5.25 20.93 18.36
C ALA A 437 -4.54 20.24 17.18
N SER A 438 -3.23 20.40 17.09
CA SER A 438 -2.34 19.79 16.09
C SER A 438 -0.92 19.70 16.66
N ALA A 439 -0.05 18.91 16.02
CA ALA A 439 1.37 18.97 16.34
C ALA A 439 1.94 20.33 15.94
N ASP A 440 2.80 20.88 16.79
CA ASP A 440 3.57 22.09 16.49
C ASP A 440 4.83 21.68 15.69
N PRO A 441 4.97 22.11 14.43
CA PRO A 441 6.13 21.77 13.61
C PRO A 441 7.47 22.22 14.19
N GLU A 442 7.49 23.28 15.02
CA GLU A 442 8.70 23.79 15.67
C GLU A 442 9.10 22.93 16.88
N ALA A 443 8.13 22.25 17.50
CA ALA A 443 8.37 21.32 18.60
C ALA A 443 8.76 19.91 18.16
N VAL A 444 8.72 19.61 16.86
CA VAL A 444 9.09 18.29 16.32
C VAL A 444 10.58 18.03 16.50
N HIS A 445 10.92 16.93 17.16
CA HIS A 445 12.31 16.48 17.28
C HIS A 445 12.73 15.67 16.04
N TYR A 446 13.04 16.39 14.95
CA TYR A 446 13.37 15.81 13.64
C TYR A 446 14.49 14.76 13.66
N PRO A 447 15.62 14.91 14.43
CA PRO A 447 16.67 13.90 14.42
C PRO A 447 16.18 12.51 14.84
N THR A 448 15.43 12.41 15.93
CA THR A 448 14.86 11.12 16.39
C THR A 448 13.81 10.61 15.42
N LEU A 449 12.91 11.47 14.95
CA LEU A 449 11.89 11.12 13.98
C LEU A 449 12.50 10.52 12.71
N LEU A 450 13.48 11.22 12.11
CA LEU A 450 14.16 10.76 10.90
C LEU A 450 14.94 9.46 11.11
N LEU A 451 15.58 9.29 12.27
CA LEU A 451 16.29 8.06 12.61
C LEU A 451 15.34 6.85 12.65
N VAL A 452 14.19 7.00 13.30
CA VAL A 452 13.20 5.91 13.40
C VAL A 452 12.56 5.62 12.04
N LEU A 453 12.18 6.65 11.30
CA LEU A 453 11.65 6.50 9.94
C LEU A 453 12.67 5.82 9.02
N PHE A 454 13.94 6.21 9.09
CA PHE A 454 15.03 5.54 8.39
C PHE A 454 15.16 4.07 8.77
N GLY A 455 15.03 3.74 10.05
CA GLY A 455 15.01 2.35 10.52
C GLY A 455 13.90 1.52 9.87
N PHE A 456 12.68 2.06 9.77
CA PHE A 456 11.58 1.41 9.05
C PHE A 456 11.85 1.28 7.54
N VAL A 457 12.45 2.31 6.91
CA VAL A 457 12.85 2.24 5.50
C VAL A 457 13.90 1.17 5.27
N VAL A 458 14.90 1.04 6.16
CA VAL A 458 15.91 -0.02 6.12
C VAL A 458 15.25 -1.40 6.25
N ALA A 459 14.32 -1.58 7.20
CA ALA A 459 13.60 -2.84 7.36
C ALA A 459 12.80 -3.22 6.10
N ALA A 460 12.06 -2.28 5.54
CA ALA A 460 11.25 -2.48 4.35
C ALA A 460 12.10 -2.79 3.12
N THR A 461 13.21 -2.07 2.92
CA THR A 461 14.09 -2.25 1.76
C THR A 461 14.96 -3.51 1.86
N ALA A 462 15.39 -3.90 3.07
CA ALA A 462 16.09 -5.16 3.31
C ALA A 462 15.22 -6.38 2.99
N LEU A 463 13.92 -6.27 3.20
CA LEU A 463 12.96 -7.31 2.84
C LEU A 463 12.64 -7.30 1.34
N TYR A 464 12.34 -6.14 0.78
CA TYR A 464 11.84 -6.00 -0.59
C TYR A 464 12.95 -6.07 -1.65
N GLY A 465 14.19 -5.60 -1.36
CA GLY A 465 15.31 -5.61 -2.31
C GLY A 465 15.65 -7.00 -2.86
N PRO A 466 15.91 -8.02 -2.01
CA PRO A 466 16.22 -9.38 -2.46
C PRO A 466 15.02 -10.21 -2.89
N GLN A 467 13.81 -9.77 -2.60
CA GLN A 467 12.58 -10.55 -2.75
C GLN A 467 12.34 -11.08 -4.15
N ALA A 468 12.52 -10.25 -5.19
CA ALA A 468 12.27 -10.66 -6.58
C ALA A 468 13.20 -11.80 -7.00
N ALA A 469 14.50 -11.69 -6.67
CA ALA A 469 15.46 -12.76 -6.91
C ALA A 469 15.08 -14.03 -6.16
N ALA A 470 14.75 -13.92 -4.86
CA ALA A 470 14.35 -15.07 -4.04
C ALA A 470 13.13 -15.80 -4.62
N LEU A 471 12.08 -15.05 -5.03
CA LEU A 471 10.88 -15.65 -5.62
C LEU A 471 11.15 -16.33 -6.96
N VAL A 472 11.96 -15.70 -7.83
CA VAL A 472 12.31 -16.30 -9.14
C VAL A 472 13.13 -17.58 -8.97
N GLU A 473 14.03 -17.60 -7.98
CA GLU A 473 14.90 -18.76 -7.65
C GLU A 473 14.14 -19.91 -6.95
N MET A 474 12.91 -19.69 -6.49
CA MET A 474 12.09 -20.73 -5.85
C MET A 474 11.34 -21.62 -6.83
N PHE A 475 11.06 -21.15 -8.05
CA PHE A 475 10.12 -21.82 -8.96
C PHE A 475 10.77 -22.21 -10.30
N PRO A 476 10.45 -23.41 -10.83
CA PRO A 476 10.94 -23.85 -12.13
C PRO A 476 10.38 -22.97 -13.26
N THR A 477 11.19 -22.72 -14.29
CA THR A 477 10.89 -21.82 -15.43
C THR A 477 9.51 -22.09 -16.05
N LYS A 478 9.09 -23.36 -16.09
CA LYS A 478 7.85 -23.85 -16.70
C LYS A 478 6.57 -23.26 -16.08
N ILE A 479 6.58 -22.99 -14.77
CA ILE A 479 5.42 -22.49 -14.01
C ILE A 479 5.76 -21.24 -13.19
N ARG A 480 6.94 -20.68 -13.38
CA ARG A 480 7.50 -19.59 -12.55
C ARG A 480 6.60 -18.38 -12.48
N TYR A 481 6.08 -17.96 -13.63
CA TYR A 481 5.23 -16.77 -13.69
C TYR A 481 3.94 -16.97 -12.89
N THR A 482 3.24 -18.05 -13.11
CA THR A 482 2.00 -18.40 -12.41
C THR A 482 2.24 -18.60 -10.90
N ALA A 483 3.25 -19.39 -10.54
CA ALA A 483 3.52 -19.80 -9.16
C ALA A 483 4.04 -18.63 -8.29
N MET A 484 4.78 -17.68 -8.88
CA MET A 484 5.32 -16.51 -8.19
C MET A 484 4.30 -15.38 -8.08
N SER A 485 3.51 -15.13 -9.14
CA SER A 485 2.64 -13.96 -9.19
C SER A 485 1.51 -14.01 -8.17
N LEU A 486 0.86 -15.16 -7.97
CA LEU A 486 -0.27 -15.24 -7.05
C LEU A 486 0.12 -14.93 -5.60
N PRO A 487 1.13 -15.59 -4.96
CA PRO A 487 1.55 -15.23 -3.61
C PRO A 487 2.00 -13.79 -3.48
N TYR A 488 2.67 -13.23 -4.52
CA TYR A 488 3.04 -11.82 -4.54
C TYR A 488 1.82 -10.91 -4.43
N HIS A 489 0.82 -11.10 -5.30
CA HIS A 489 -0.34 -10.20 -5.35
C HIS A 489 -1.34 -10.41 -4.21
N VAL A 490 -1.43 -11.60 -3.64
CA VAL A 490 -2.20 -11.83 -2.41
C VAL A 490 -1.49 -11.17 -1.21
N GLY A 491 -0.17 -11.31 -1.08
CA GLY A 491 0.60 -10.71 0.00
C GLY A 491 0.60 -9.18 -0.06
N THR A 492 0.97 -8.60 -1.21
CA THR A 492 0.97 -7.14 -1.36
C THR A 492 -0.43 -6.54 -1.41
N GLY A 493 -1.36 -7.20 -2.08
CA GLY A 493 -2.72 -6.68 -2.29
C GLY A 493 -3.62 -6.84 -1.07
N TRP A 494 -3.67 -8.03 -0.50
CA TRP A 494 -4.57 -8.31 0.61
C TRP A 494 -3.91 -8.04 1.96
N VAL A 495 -2.76 -8.64 2.26
CA VAL A 495 -2.09 -8.38 3.54
C VAL A 495 -1.63 -6.93 3.64
N GLY A 496 -0.96 -6.41 2.58
CA GLY A 496 -0.49 -5.02 2.55
C GLY A 496 -1.61 -4.00 2.31
N GLY A 497 -2.41 -4.19 1.27
CA GLY A 497 -3.43 -3.23 0.86
C GLY A 497 -4.56 -3.02 1.87
N PHE A 498 -4.92 -4.06 2.63
CA PHE A 498 -5.91 -3.94 3.72
C PHE A 498 -5.29 -3.53 5.06
N LEU A 499 -3.96 -3.45 5.18
CA LEU A 499 -3.29 -3.10 6.45
C LEU A 499 -3.80 -1.76 7.02
N PRO A 500 -3.82 -0.64 6.29
CA PRO A 500 -4.26 0.62 6.86
C PRO A 500 -5.69 0.55 7.40
N VAL A 501 -6.61 0.01 6.61
CA VAL A 501 -8.03 -0.09 6.99
C VAL A 501 -8.22 -0.99 8.20
N THR A 502 -7.59 -2.17 8.21
CA THR A 502 -7.71 -3.13 9.32
C THR A 502 -7.04 -2.61 10.59
N SER A 503 -5.86 -1.98 10.48
CA SER A 503 -5.18 -1.38 11.63
C SER A 503 -6.00 -0.26 12.25
N PHE A 504 -6.61 0.62 11.45
CA PHE A 504 -7.50 1.66 11.97
C PHE A 504 -8.80 1.09 12.55
N ALA A 505 -9.33 0.01 11.99
CA ALA A 505 -10.46 -0.69 12.60
C ALA A 505 -10.12 -1.24 13.99
N ILE A 506 -8.92 -1.82 14.15
CA ILE A 506 -8.44 -2.30 15.45
C ILE A 506 -8.30 -1.12 16.43
N VAL A 507 -7.72 0.01 16.00
CA VAL A 507 -7.66 1.24 16.82
C VAL A 507 -9.05 1.70 17.24
N ALA A 508 -10.00 1.73 16.30
CA ALA A 508 -11.38 2.14 16.59
C ALA A 508 -12.10 1.23 17.59
N ILE A 509 -11.83 -0.07 17.51
CA ILE A 509 -12.43 -1.07 18.42
C ILE A 509 -11.80 -1.00 19.81
N THR A 510 -10.49 -0.83 19.89
CA THR A 510 -9.74 -0.92 21.15
C THR A 510 -9.59 0.41 21.88
N GLY A 511 -9.71 1.53 21.15
CA GLY A 511 -9.43 2.86 21.68
C GLY A 511 -7.95 3.17 21.89
N ASP A 512 -7.05 2.27 21.52
CA ASP A 512 -5.59 2.47 21.61
C ASP A 512 -4.99 2.71 20.22
N ILE A 513 -4.36 3.88 20.02
CA ILE A 513 -3.74 4.24 18.73
C ILE A 513 -2.61 3.30 18.32
N TYR A 514 -2.04 2.55 19.26
CA TYR A 514 -0.97 1.57 19.00
C TYR A 514 -1.50 0.17 18.73
N ALA A 515 -2.75 -0.13 19.07
CA ALA A 515 -3.31 -1.48 18.89
C ALA A 515 -3.32 -1.93 17.42
N GLY A 516 -3.46 -0.99 16.48
CA GLY A 516 -3.37 -1.28 15.05
C GLY A 516 -2.04 -1.88 14.59
N LEU A 517 -0.96 -1.70 15.36
CA LEU A 517 0.37 -2.28 15.11
C LEU A 517 0.35 -3.81 15.14
N TRP A 518 -0.55 -4.42 15.93
CA TRP A 518 -0.64 -5.88 16.07
C TRP A 518 -0.90 -6.58 14.74
N TYR A 519 -1.57 -5.93 13.80
CA TYR A 519 -1.73 -6.47 12.45
C TYR A 519 -0.37 -6.70 11.77
N ALA A 520 0.46 -5.66 11.73
CA ALA A 520 1.78 -5.73 11.11
C ALA A 520 2.72 -6.68 11.87
N VAL A 521 2.70 -6.63 13.20
CA VAL A 521 3.47 -7.53 14.08
C VAL A 521 3.10 -8.99 13.83
N GLY A 522 1.79 -9.32 13.79
CA GLY A 522 1.32 -10.69 13.61
C GLY A 522 1.80 -11.30 12.28
N PHE A 523 1.60 -10.60 11.17
CA PHE A 523 2.05 -11.10 9.86
C PHE A 523 3.58 -11.14 9.74
N THR A 524 4.30 -10.15 10.27
CA THR A 524 5.77 -10.13 10.22
C THR A 524 6.37 -11.23 11.09
N ALA A 525 5.84 -11.46 12.29
CA ALA A 525 6.28 -12.52 13.19
C ALA A 525 6.02 -13.92 12.61
N LEU A 526 4.81 -14.13 12.06
CA LEU A 526 4.47 -15.37 11.34
C LEU A 526 5.47 -15.61 10.21
N SER A 527 5.75 -14.60 9.40
CA SER A 527 6.70 -14.71 8.29
C SER A 527 8.11 -14.99 8.76
N ALA A 528 8.57 -14.36 9.84
CA ALA A 528 9.90 -14.61 10.40
C ALA A 528 10.04 -16.09 10.85
N VAL A 529 9.03 -16.63 11.55
CA VAL A 529 8.99 -18.03 11.98
C VAL A 529 9.02 -18.97 10.77
N VAL A 530 8.15 -18.74 9.77
CA VAL A 530 8.10 -19.57 8.55
C VAL A 530 9.41 -19.46 7.76
N THR A 531 10.02 -18.27 7.70
CA THR A 531 11.33 -18.06 7.06
C THR A 531 12.41 -18.87 7.75
N ILE A 532 12.47 -18.84 9.08
CA ILE A 532 13.48 -19.61 9.85
C ILE A 532 13.34 -21.10 9.60
N LEU A 533 12.11 -21.62 9.69
CA LEU A 533 11.85 -23.06 9.68
C LEU A 533 11.81 -23.67 8.28
N PHE A 534 11.25 -22.97 7.28
CA PHE A 534 10.91 -23.59 6.00
C PHE A 534 11.59 -22.96 4.79
N LEU A 535 11.97 -21.67 4.83
CA LEU A 535 12.61 -21.04 3.68
C LEU A 535 14.06 -21.54 3.57
N LYS A 536 14.35 -22.18 2.44
CA LYS A 536 15.74 -22.56 2.10
C LYS A 536 16.43 -21.37 1.44
N GLU A 537 17.76 -21.28 1.62
CA GLU A 537 18.56 -20.30 0.89
C GLU A 537 18.54 -20.63 -0.60
N THR A 538 18.31 -19.59 -1.41
CA THR A 538 18.19 -19.73 -2.87
C THR A 538 19.37 -19.15 -3.65
N ARG A 539 20.26 -18.41 -2.97
CA ARG A 539 21.41 -17.75 -3.57
C ARG A 539 22.23 -18.68 -4.44
N GLY A 540 22.52 -18.24 -5.68
CA GLY A 540 23.44 -18.91 -6.59
C GLY A 540 22.89 -20.15 -7.27
N LYS A 541 21.61 -20.50 -7.07
CA LYS A 541 20.99 -21.61 -7.79
C LYS A 541 20.85 -21.28 -9.27
N PRO A 542 21.27 -22.20 -10.16
CA PRO A 542 20.93 -22.08 -11.58
C PRO A 542 19.41 -22.13 -11.77
N LEU A 543 18.87 -21.23 -12.61
CA LEU A 543 17.42 -21.19 -12.85
C LEU A 543 16.89 -22.43 -13.59
N GLU A 544 17.77 -23.19 -14.21
CA GLU A 544 17.46 -24.44 -14.91
C GLU A 544 17.27 -25.60 -13.93
N GLU A 545 17.82 -25.49 -12.70
CA GLU A 545 17.75 -26.51 -11.63
C GLU A 545 16.68 -26.20 -10.56
N CYS A 546 15.91 -25.13 -10.74
CA CYS A 546 14.88 -24.71 -9.80
C CYS A 546 13.56 -25.48 -9.97
#